data_35b4e0fe0965f293cacb82cd6caf5384
#
_entry.id   35b4e0fe0965f293cacb82cd6caf5384
#
_cell.length_a   1.000
_cell.length_b   1.000
_cell.length_c   1.000
_cell.angle_alpha   90.00
_cell.angle_beta   90.00
_cell.angle_gamma   90.00
#
_symmetry.space_group_name_H-M   'P 1'
#
loop_
_entity.id
_entity.type
_entity.pdbx_description
1 polymer ?
#
loop_
_entity_poly.entity_id
_entity_poly.type
_entity_poly.pdbx_seq_one_letter_code
_entity_poly.pdbx_strand_id
1 'polypeptide(L)'
;MEQLNEIIAQIDDFVWGPVMLVLLVGTGIFLTFRTRFLTWRNLGYALKSTLSKEARTKSRGEGDVSPFSALTTALAATIGTGNIVGVATAMVSGGPGALVWMWISAAFGLTSKFSECMLAIKYREINAKGEMSGGPMYTMKKGLKNKTFGAVLAWLFALFAVIASFGIGNMTQGNSIAGALHSTFSVPTWVTGIVITVVSLLIIVGGIKSISKVSSIVVPVMAIFYVICGMIVILGNISNLPSGLAMIFKMAFSVKAVGGGLCGSIVASMMSAMRFGVARGVFSNDACMGSAAITAAAATTDNPVRQGYINMTGTFWDTIVVCTITGLAIASSGVLGMTNEAGEMLTGSDVTIAAFKTILGTSGGWLVTIGITLFAFSTILGWEYHGEKAFEYLLGTHKFNMIYRVVFSLVAYLGCTQTLSLVWNFSDIANALMAIPNLICMLLLSGEIAKDIQEFQSEIHSC
;
A
#
# COMPACT_ATOMS: atom_id res chain seq x y z
N MET A 1 -22.98 20.41 3.08
CA MET A 1 -22.16 19.31 2.52
C MET A 1 -20.91 19.86 1.82
N GLU A 2 -21.02 20.83 0.91
CA GLU A 2 -19.87 21.45 0.22
C GLU A 2 -18.85 22.07 1.20
N GLN A 3 -19.30 22.89 2.14
CA GLN A 3 -18.42 23.48 3.16
C GLN A 3 -17.68 22.43 4.02
N LEU A 4 -18.33 21.32 4.34
CA LEU A 4 -17.70 20.21 5.07
C LEU A 4 -16.63 19.52 4.22
N ASN A 5 -16.91 19.30 2.94
CA ASN A 5 -15.95 18.75 1.99
C ASN A 5 -14.72 19.67 1.83
N GLU A 6 -14.92 20.98 1.74
CA GLU A 6 -13.83 21.95 1.65
C GLU A 6 -12.94 21.96 2.90
N ILE A 7 -13.54 21.93 4.09
CA ILE A 7 -12.79 21.87 5.36
C ILE A 7 -11.96 20.58 5.44
N ILE A 8 -12.57 19.44 5.10
CA ILE A 8 -11.87 18.15 5.15
C ILE A 8 -10.75 18.11 4.11
N ALA A 9 -10.96 18.65 2.91
CA ALA A 9 -9.92 18.75 1.89
C ALA A 9 -8.75 19.64 2.34
N GLN A 10 -9.02 20.77 3.04
CA GLN A 10 -7.99 21.63 3.62
C GLN A 10 -7.19 20.93 4.72
N ILE A 11 -7.85 20.12 5.55
CA ILE A 11 -7.20 19.31 6.58
C ILE A 11 -6.32 18.24 5.93
N ASP A 12 -6.80 17.57 4.89
CA ASP A 12 -6.05 16.58 4.13
C ASP A 12 -4.80 17.19 3.49
N ASP A 13 -4.95 18.35 2.85
CA ASP A 13 -3.83 19.11 2.29
C ASP A 13 -2.79 19.53 3.34
N PHE A 14 -3.23 19.87 4.53
CA PHE A 14 -2.33 20.22 5.65
C PHE A 14 -1.61 18.96 6.19
N VAL A 15 -2.34 17.89 6.38
CA VAL A 15 -1.80 16.63 6.95
C VAL A 15 -0.79 16.00 5.99
N TRP A 16 -1.08 15.97 4.68
CA TRP A 16 -0.13 15.51 3.65
C TRP A 16 0.81 16.62 3.17
N GLY A 17 0.93 17.68 3.95
CA GLY A 17 1.84 18.78 3.68
C GLY A 17 3.32 18.42 3.90
N PRO A 18 4.24 19.42 3.76
CA PRO A 18 5.69 19.21 3.83
C PRO A 18 6.16 18.51 5.11
N VAL A 19 5.49 18.73 6.24
CA VAL A 19 5.85 18.11 7.53
C VAL A 19 5.73 16.60 7.48
N MET A 20 4.61 16.09 6.96
CA MET A 20 4.39 14.64 6.83
C MET A 20 5.36 14.02 5.83
N LEU A 21 5.60 14.67 4.69
CA LEU A 21 6.56 14.20 3.70
C LEU A 21 7.98 14.05 4.29
N VAL A 22 8.40 15.06 5.07
CA VAL A 22 9.70 15.03 5.77
C VAL A 22 9.73 13.93 6.82
N LEU A 23 8.67 13.73 7.57
CA LEU A 23 8.59 12.66 8.57
C LEU A 23 8.66 11.27 7.90
N LEU A 24 7.91 11.04 6.86
CA LEU A 24 7.86 9.74 6.16
C LEU A 24 9.21 9.41 5.50
N VAL A 25 9.68 10.27 4.60
CA VAL A 25 10.92 10.04 3.86
C VAL A 25 12.13 10.20 4.79
N GLY A 26 12.13 11.21 5.66
CA GLY A 26 13.20 11.48 6.62
C GLY A 26 13.42 10.33 7.59
N THR A 27 12.35 9.71 8.11
CA THR A 27 12.48 8.51 8.96
C THR A 27 13.10 7.35 8.17
N GLY A 28 12.67 7.11 6.94
CA GLY A 28 13.26 6.09 6.08
C GLY A 28 14.74 6.34 5.80
N ILE A 29 15.12 7.58 5.50
CA ILE A 29 16.51 8.00 5.31
C ILE A 29 17.30 7.75 6.60
N PHE A 30 16.83 8.27 7.73
CA PHE A 30 17.49 8.12 9.03
C PHE A 30 17.72 6.65 9.39
N LEU A 31 16.70 5.81 9.26
CA LEU A 31 16.81 4.37 9.54
C LEU A 31 17.77 3.68 8.56
N THR A 32 17.81 4.08 7.30
CA THR A 32 18.72 3.52 6.29
C THR A 32 20.18 3.81 6.68
N PHE A 33 20.50 5.04 7.09
CA PHE A 33 21.81 5.39 7.61
C PHE A 33 22.12 4.67 8.93
N ARG A 34 21.16 4.64 9.85
CA ARG A 34 21.30 4.00 11.16
C ARG A 34 21.57 2.50 11.06
N THR A 35 20.95 1.82 10.09
CA THR A 35 21.17 0.40 9.79
C THR A 35 22.37 0.16 8.84
N ARG A 36 23.17 1.19 8.52
CA ARG A 36 24.34 1.11 7.64
C ARG A 36 24.00 0.54 6.25
N PHE A 37 22.85 0.91 5.71
CA PHE A 37 22.35 0.42 4.40
C PHE A 37 22.19 -1.10 4.31
N LEU A 38 22.12 -1.83 5.43
CA LEU A 38 22.04 -3.29 5.41
C LEU A 38 20.76 -3.79 4.72
N THR A 39 19.65 -3.06 4.81
CA THR A 39 18.42 -3.41 4.09
C THR A 39 18.62 -3.37 2.57
N TRP A 40 19.33 -2.36 2.05
CA TRP A 40 19.64 -2.27 0.63
C TRP A 40 20.67 -3.31 0.18
N ARG A 41 21.75 -3.44 0.95
CA ARG A 41 22.83 -4.40 0.67
C ARG A 41 22.34 -5.83 0.65
N ASN A 42 21.38 -6.16 1.50
CA ASN A 42 20.81 -7.49 1.64
C ASN A 42 19.48 -7.68 0.87
N LEU A 43 19.15 -6.78 -0.06
CA LEU A 43 17.93 -6.92 -0.87
C LEU A 43 17.92 -8.24 -1.65
N GLY A 44 19.06 -8.66 -2.19
CA GLY A 44 19.20 -9.95 -2.86
C GLY A 44 18.90 -11.14 -1.95
N TYR A 45 19.38 -11.10 -0.69
CA TYR A 45 19.03 -12.08 0.33
C TYR A 45 17.53 -12.09 0.62
N ALA A 46 16.92 -10.90 0.79
CA ALA A 46 15.49 -10.76 1.07
C ALA A 46 14.63 -11.36 -0.05
N LEU A 47 14.94 -11.06 -1.32
CA LEU A 47 14.22 -11.60 -2.48
C LEU A 47 14.38 -13.12 -2.59
N LYS A 48 15.61 -13.65 -2.40
CA LYS A 48 15.86 -15.09 -2.38
C LYS A 48 15.09 -15.77 -1.24
N SER A 49 15.11 -15.19 -0.05
CA SER A 49 14.38 -15.71 1.12
C SER A 49 12.88 -15.76 0.88
N THR A 50 12.30 -14.72 0.28
CA THR A 50 10.87 -14.63 -0.05
C THR A 50 10.43 -15.77 -0.99
N LEU A 51 11.25 -16.13 -1.95
CA LEU A 51 10.96 -17.16 -2.95
C LEU A 51 11.37 -18.58 -2.52
N SER A 52 12.01 -18.71 -1.34
CA SER A 52 12.50 -19.99 -0.84
C SER A 52 11.36 -20.97 -0.49
N LYS A 53 11.69 -22.27 -0.48
CA LYS A 53 10.75 -23.30 -0.01
C LYS A 53 10.41 -23.13 1.46
N GLU A 54 11.36 -22.67 2.27
CA GLU A 54 11.18 -22.42 3.70
C GLU A 54 10.13 -21.34 4.00
N ALA A 55 10.10 -20.27 3.18
CA ALA A 55 9.10 -19.22 3.33
C ALA A 55 7.66 -19.70 3.12
N ARG A 56 7.48 -20.82 2.40
CA ARG A 56 6.15 -21.40 2.11
C ARG A 56 5.69 -22.40 3.13
N THR A 57 6.52 -22.72 4.13
CA THR A 57 6.23 -23.71 5.17
C THR A 57 6.18 -23.05 6.55
N LYS A 58 5.62 -23.75 7.53
CA LYS A 58 5.62 -23.35 8.95
C LYS A 58 6.75 -24.04 9.72
N SER A 59 7.91 -24.20 9.11
CA SER A 59 8.98 -25.07 9.62
C SER A 59 9.81 -24.47 10.75
N ARG A 60 9.77 -23.13 10.94
CA ARG A 60 10.62 -22.45 11.92
C ARG A 60 9.82 -21.54 12.84
N GLY A 61 9.77 -21.88 14.12
CA GLY A 61 9.17 -21.05 15.16
C GLY A 61 7.66 -21.13 15.26
N GLU A 62 7.06 -20.17 15.94
CA GLU A 62 5.62 -20.07 16.17
C GLU A 62 4.98 -19.03 15.24
N GLY A 63 3.71 -19.23 14.88
CA GLY A 63 2.94 -18.35 14.03
C GLY A 63 1.69 -18.99 13.47
N ASP A 64 0.79 -18.17 12.93
CA ASP A 64 -0.49 -18.62 12.40
C ASP A 64 -0.39 -19.08 10.95
N VAL A 65 0.46 -18.39 10.17
CA VAL A 65 0.62 -18.57 8.71
C VAL A 65 2.10 -18.65 8.33
N SER A 66 2.40 -19.19 7.14
CA SER A 66 3.78 -19.22 6.65
C SER A 66 4.34 -17.82 6.39
N PRO A 67 5.68 -17.62 6.40
CA PRO A 67 6.32 -16.35 6.06
C PRO A 67 5.85 -15.75 4.73
N PHE A 68 5.74 -16.57 3.70
CA PHE A 68 5.24 -16.17 2.39
C PHE A 68 3.75 -15.78 2.43
N SER A 69 2.93 -16.53 3.17
CA SER A 69 1.49 -16.20 3.32
C SER A 69 1.29 -14.89 4.09
N ALA A 70 2.12 -14.60 5.09
CA ALA A 70 2.09 -13.31 5.78
C ALA A 70 2.48 -12.16 4.85
N LEU A 71 3.53 -12.32 4.04
CA LEU A 71 3.92 -11.34 3.02
C LEU A 71 2.81 -11.12 1.99
N THR A 72 2.25 -12.18 1.43
CA THR A 72 1.21 -12.06 0.39
C THR A 72 -0.09 -11.46 0.95
N THR A 73 -0.40 -11.67 2.23
CA THR A 73 -1.52 -10.99 2.89
C THR A 73 -1.22 -9.50 3.09
N ALA A 74 0.02 -9.15 3.45
CA ALA A 74 0.44 -7.75 3.48
C ALA A 74 0.39 -7.12 2.08
N LEU A 75 0.86 -7.84 1.04
CA LEU A 75 0.76 -7.40 -0.36
C LEU A 75 -0.69 -7.31 -0.84
N ALA A 76 -1.58 -8.17 -0.38
CA ALA A 76 -3.00 -8.03 -0.67
C ALA A 76 -3.54 -6.67 -0.19
N ALA A 77 -3.14 -6.23 1.00
CA ALA A 77 -3.55 -4.94 1.54
C ALA A 77 -2.90 -3.74 0.82
N THR A 78 -1.75 -3.91 0.18
CA THR A 78 -0.98 -2.84 -0.45
C THR A 78 -1.15 -2.77 -1.96
N ILE A 79 -1.06 -3.90 -2.68
CA ILE A 79 -1.31 -3.95 -4.12
C ILE A 79 -2.82 -3.80 -4.38
N GLY A 80 -3.23 -2.56 -4.54
CA GLY A 80 -4.62 -2.15 -4.66
C GLY A 80 -4.84 -1.09 -5.73
N THR A 81 -5.82 -0.23 -5.51
CA THR A 81 -6.08 0.92 -6.40
C THR A 81 -4.88 1.86 -6.48
N GLY A 82 -4.01 1.91 -5.45
CA GLY A 82 -2.81 2.73 -5.42
C GLY A 82 -1.88 2.50 -6.60
N ASN A 83 -1.70 1.25 -7.01
CA ASN A 83 -0.80 0.86 -8.09
C ASN A 83 -1.28 1.22 -9.51
N ILE A 84 -2.57 1.41 -9.69
CA ILE A 84 -3.19 1.72 -10.99
C ILE A 84 -3.73 3.16 -10.99
N VAL A 85 -4.71 3.43 -10.13
CA VAL A 85 -5.38 4.72 -10.01
C VAL A 85 -4.47 5.76 -9.33
N GLY A 86 -3.77 5.34 -8.26
CA GLY A 86 -2.89 6.23 -7.50
C GLY A 86 -1.69 6.72 -8.30
N VAL A 87 -1.04 5.84 -9.07
CA VAL A 87 0.07 6.22 -9.97
C VAL A 87 -0.42 7.21 -11.03
N ALA A 88 -1.55 6.94 -11.68
CA ALA A 88 -2.12 7.82 -12.67
C ALA A 88 -2.46 9.20 -12.07
N THR A 89 -3.09 9.22 -10.88
CA THR A 89 -3.38 10.46 -10.15
C THR A 89 -2.11 11.23 -9.80
N ALA A 90 -1.05 10.55 -9.33
CA ALA A 90 0.23 11.20 -9.04
C ALA A 90 0.84 11.85 -10.28
N MET A 91 0.80 11.16 -11.43
CA MET A 91 1.36 11.66 -12.69
C MET A 91 0.53 12.80 -13.30
N VAL A 92 -0.78 12.84 -13.07
CA VAL A 92 -1.64 13.95 -13.53
C VAL A 92 -1.46 15.16 -12.63
N SER A 93 -1.54 15.00 -11.31
CA SER A 93 -1.51 16.11 -10.36
C SER A 93 -0.09 16.62 -10.06
N GLY A 94 0.89 15.73 -10.03
CA GLY A 94 2.30 16.03 -9.76
C GLY A 94 3.17 16.11 -11.02
N GLY A 95 2.60 15.81 -12.18
CA GLY A 95 3.35 15.61 -13.42
C GLY A 95 4.07 14.26 -13.47
N PRO A 96 4.60 13.86 -14.65
CA PRO A 96 5.32 12.59 -14.83
C PRO A 96 6.46 12.37 -13.83
N GLY A 97 7.09 13.45 -13.36
CA GLY A 97 8.18 13.41 -12.37
C GLY A 97 7.77 12.83 -11.01
N ALA A 98 6.48 12.74 -10.71
CA ALA A 98 5.99 12.11 -9.50
C ALA A 98 6.45 10.64 -9.38
N LEU A 99 6.63 9.95 -10.52
CA LEU A 99 7.12 8.56 -10.51
C LEU A 99 8.52 8.42 -9.90
N VAL A 100 9.43 9.38 -10.15
CA VAL A 100 10.78 9.40 -9.54
C VAL A 100 10.67 9.51 -8.02
N TRP A 101 9.78 10.39 -7.53
CA TRP A 101 9.57 10.56 -6.10
C TRP A 101 8.87 9.37 -5.44
N MET A 102 8.06 8.62 -6.19
CA MET A 102 7.58 7.30 -5.75
C MET A 102 8.74 6.32 -5.56
N TRP A 103 9.69 6.25 -6.50
CA TRP A 103 10.88 5.40 -6.39
C TRP A 103 11.76 5.78 -5.20
N ILE A 104 12.00 7.09 -5.02
CA ILE A 104 12.81 7.59 -3.89
C ILE A 104 12.13 7.23 -2.56
N SER A 105 10.84 7.48 -2.43
CA SER A 105 10.10 7.13 -1.20
C SER A 105 10.11 5.63 -0.94
N ALA A 106 9.95 4.81 -1.98
CA ALA A 106 10.00 3.36 -1.86
C ALA A 106 11.39 2.85 -1.48
N ALA A 107 12.46 3.40 -2.05
CA ALA A 107 13.82 3.00 -1.73
C ALA A 107 14.13 3.17 -0.22
N PHE A 108 13.77 4.30 0.36
CA PHE A 108 13.90 4.52 1.80
C PHE A 108 12.79 3.81 2.60
N GLY A 109 11.62 3.65 2.01
CA GLY A 109 10.50 2.89 2.55
C GLY A 109 10.81 1.42 2.79
N LEU A 110 11.72 0.81 2.01
CA LEU A 110 12.21 -0.56 2.28
C LEU A 110 12.71 -0.72 3.71
N THR A 111 13.52 0.23 4.20
CA THR A 111 14.06 0.17 5.56
C THR A 111 13.00 0.41 6.61
N SER A 112 12.05 1.31 6.35
CA SER A 112 10.94 1.53 7.26
C SER A 112 10.04 0.29 7.35
N LYS A 113 9.69 -0.32 6.22
CA LYS A 113 8.92 -1.57 6.15
C LYS A 113 9.62 -2.72 6.87
N PHE A 114 10.94 -2.87 6.68
CA PHE A 114 11.75 -3.81 7.43
C PHE A 114 11.61 -3.58 8.94
N SER A 115 11.78 -2.33 9.37
CA SER A 115 11.84 -1.95 10.78
C SER A 115 10.51 -2.18 11.50
N GLU A 116 9.39 -1.73 10.91
CA GLU A 116 8.07 -1.90 11.49
C GLU A 116 7.66 -3.38 11.58
N CYS A 117 7.97 -4.19 10.55
CA CYS A 117 7.63 -5.60 10.55
C CYS A 117 8.51 -6.40 11.53
N MET A 118 9.81 -6.12 11.59
CA MET A 118 10.73 -6.74 12.57
C MET A 118 10.28 -6.47 13.99
N LEU A 119 9.99 -5.21 14.34
CA LEU A 119 9.55 -4.83 15.67
C LEU A 119 8.20 -5.46 16.03
N ALA A 120 7.27 -5.55 15.08
CA ALA A 120 5.97 -6.16 15.32
C ALA A 120 6.07 -7.64 15.70
N ILE A 121 7.01 -8.37 15.11
CA ILE A 121 7.27 -9.77 15.44
C ILE A 121 7.97 -9.89 16.79
N LYS A 122 8.95 -9.02 17.06
CA LYS A 122 9.69 -9.02 18.31
C LYS A 122 8.80 -8.79 19.53
N TYR A 123 7.79 -7.95 19.40
CA TYR A 123 6.90 -7.54 20.50
C TYR A 123 5.50 -8.18 20.46
N ARG A 124 5.27 -9.12 19.52
CA ARG A 124 3.99 -9.83 19.43
C ARG A 124 3.67 -10.64 20.68
N GLU A 125 2.42 -11.05 20.79
CA GLU A 125 1.92 -11.95 21.85
C GLU A 125 0.91 -12.92 21.28
N ILE A 126 0.58 -13.94 22.07
CA ILE A 126 -0.48 -14.89 21.74
C ILE A 126 -1.73 -14.43 22.48
N ASN A 127 -2.83 -14.26 21.77
CA ASN A 127 -4.12 -13.89 22.37
C ASN A 127 -4.79 -15.08 23.05
N ALA A 128 -5.91 -14.82 23.73
CA ALA A 128 -6.67 -15.85 24.45
C ALA A 128 -7.23 -16.97 23.52
N LYS A 129 -7.18 -16.78 22.20
CA LYS A 129 -7.61 -17.75 21.19
C LYS A 129 -6.45 -18.62 20.68
N GLY A 130 -5.24 -18.32 21.12
CA GLY A 130 -4.02 -18.98 20.65
C GLY A 130 -3.53 -18.45 19.30
N GLU A 131 -4.03 -17.28 18.84
CA GLU A 131 -3.60 -16.63 17.62
C GLU A 131 -2.53 -15.56 17.92
N MET A 132 -1.62 -15.33 16.98
CA MET A 132 -0.64 -14.24 17.08
C MET A 132 -1.33 -12.89 17.01
N SER A 133 -0.97 -12.01 17.92
CA SER A 133 -1.39 -10.62 17.95
C SER A 133 -0.16 -9.73 18.07
N GLY A 134 0.05 -8.88 17.08
CA GLY A 134 1.21 -7.99 17.01
C GLY A 134 0.93 -6.79 16.11
N GLY A 135 1.94 -5.97 15.94
CA GLY A 135 1.86 -4.74 15.17
C GLY A 135 2.35 -3.55 15.97
N PRO A 136 2.30 -2.34 15.41
CA PRO A 136 2.81 -1.14 16.05
C PRO A 136 2.25 -0.88 17.44
N MET A 137 0.94 -1.16 17.68
CA MET A 137 0.32 -0.98 18.99
C MET A 137 0.97 -1.83 20.08
N TYR A 138 1.33 -3.07 19.77
CA TYR A 138 2.05 -3.93 20.73
C TYR A 138 3.50 -3.50 20.91
N THR A 139 4.15 -3.09 19.81
CA THR A 139 5.52 -2.55 19.83
C THR A 139 5.61 -1.30 20.71
N MET A 140 4.70 -0.35 20.56
CA MET A 140 4.65 0.88 21.35
C MET A 140 4.43 0.59 22.83
N LYS A 141 3.44 -0.26 23.14
CA LYS A 141 3.10 -0.62 24.52
C LYS A 141 4.23 -1.33 25.24
N LYS A 142 4.92 -2.26 24.58
CA LYS A 142 5.93 -3.11 25.19
C LYS A 142 7.35 -2.56 25.03
N GLY A 143 7.69 -2.01 23.86
CA GLY A 143 9.05 -1.61 23.49
C GLY A 143 9.47 -0.25 24.06
N LEU A 144 8.54 0.72 24.16
CA LEU A 144 8.89 2.04 24.64
C LEU A 144 9.19 2.06 26.15
N LYS A 145 10.23 2.81 26.54
CA LYS A 145 10.66 2.94 27.94
C LYS A 145 9.58 3.59 28.81
N ASN A 146 8.96 4.68 28.32
CA ASN A 146 7.84 5.32 29.02
C ASN A 146 6.55 4.57 28.67
N LYS A 147 6.06 3.76 29.59
CA LYS A 147 4.90 2.88 29.38
C LYS A 147 3.59 3.65 29.18
N THR A 148 3.40 4.78 29.86
CA THR A 148 2.22 5.63 29.68
C THR A 148 2.20 6.25 28.29
N PHE A 149 3.31 6.82 27.85
CA PHE A 149 3.45 7.36 26.50
C PHE A 149 3.26 6.29 25.43
N GLY A 150 3.88 5.12 25.63
CA GLY A 150 3.70 3.96 24.75
C GLY A 150 2.26 3.48 24.65
N ALA A 151 1.53 3.46 25.76
CA ALA A 151 0.11 3.07 25.78
C ALA A 151 -0.77 4.09 25.03
N VAL A 152 -0.51 5.40 25.19
CA VAL A 152 -1.24 6.45 24.46
C VAL A 152 -1.00 6.36 22.96
N LEU A 153 0.26 6.24 22.53
CA LEU A 153 0.58 6.06 21.10
C LEU A 153 -0.04 4.80 20.52
N ALA A 154 -0.01 3.69 21.27
CA ALA A 154 -0.59 2.42 20.85
C ALA A 154 -2.11 2.51 20.66
N TRP A 155 -2.81 3.20 21.57
CA TRP A 155 -4.23 3.42 21.48
C TRP A 155 -4.61 4.31 20.29
N LEU A 156 -3.87 5.42 20.08
CA LEU A 156 -4.06 6.30 18.92
C LEU A 156 -3.81 5.57 17.61
N PHE A 157 -2.71 4.80 17.51
CA PHE A 157 -2.45 4.00 16.32
C PHE A 157 -3.60 3.05 16.02
N ALA A 158 -4.05 2.29 17.02
CA ALA A 158 -5.12 1.31 16.85
C ALA A 158 -6.45 1.96 16.45
N LEU A 159 -6.78 3.12 17.04
CA LEU A 159 -7.97 3.89 16.69
C LEU A 159 -7.92 4.32 15.20
N PHE A 160 -6.83 4.94 14.78
CA PHE A 160 -6.68 5.39 13.39
C PHE A 160 -6.60 4.23 12.41
N ALA A 161 -6.02 3.09 12.80
CA ALA A 161 -5.99 1.89 12.00
C ALA A 161 -7.39 1.31 11.75
N VAL A 162 -8.26 1.30 12.76
CA VAL A 162 -9.67 0.89 12.59
C VAL A 162 -10.40 1.84 11.64
N ILE A 163 -10.25 3.15 11.80
CA ILE A 163 -10.89 4.14 10.92
C ILE A 163 -10.37 3.99 9.49
N ALA A 164 -9.05 3.92 9.30
CA ALA A 164 -8.43 3.74 8.00
C ALA A 164 -8.88 2.44 7.32
N SER A 165 -9.08 1.37 8.06
CA SER A 165 -9.52 0.09 7.49
C SER A 165 -10.90 0.18 6.84
N PHE A 166 -11.84 0.89 7.44
CA PHE A 166 -13.17 1.13 6.85
C PHE A 166 -13.11 2.10 5.66
N GLY A 167 -12.26 3.12 5.72
CA GLY A 167 -12.10 4.10 4.66
C GLY A 167 -11.26 3.58 3.50
N ILE A 168 -9.94 3.73 3.62
CA ILE A 168 -8.96 3.44 2.56
C ILE A 168 -8.90 1.95 2.21
N GLY A 169 -9.05 1.08 3.21
CA GLY A 169 -8.99 -0.37 3.05
C GLY A 169 -10.27 -1.01 2.51
N ASN A 170 -11.40 -0.31 2.58
CA ASN A 170 -12.70 -0.88 2.24
C ASN A 170 -13.49 -0.01 1.26
N MET A 171 -14.05 1.13 1.74
CA MET A 171 -14.99 1.93 0.95
C MET A 171 -14.37 2.48 -0.34
N THR A 172 -13.14 2.98 -0.29
CA THR A 172 -12.45 3.51 -1.47
C THR A 172 -12.14 2.41 -2.49
N GLN A 173 -11.83 1.21 -2.02
CA GLN A 173 -11.60 0.04 -2.88
C GLN A 173 -12.92 -0.39 -3.55
N GLY A 174 -13.99 -0.54 -2.77
CA GLY A 174 -15.32 -0.87 -3.27
C GLY A 174 -15.82 0.13 -4.32
N ASN A 175 -15.63 1.43 -4.07
CA ASN A 175 -15.97 2.49 -5.00
C ASN A 175 -15.20 2.37 -6.33
N SER A 176 -13.90 2.12 -6.26
CA SER A 176 -13.05 1.97 -7.45
C SER A 176 -13.46 0.75 -8.29
N ILE A 177 -13.79 -0.38 -7.65
CA ILE A 177 -14.29 -1.56 -8.35
C ILE A 177 -15.61 -1.26 -9.03
N ALA A 178 -16.57 -0.69 -8.28
CA ALA A 178 -17.91 -0.40 -8.79
C ALA A 178 -17.85 0.61 -9.94
N GLY A 179 -17.04 1.66 -9.83
CA GLY A 179 -16.83 2.65 -10.89
C GLY A 179 -16.21 2.03 -12.14
N ALA A 180 -15.15 1.24 -12.01
CA ALA A 180 -14.48 0.60 -13.12
C ALA A 180 -15.40 -0.42 -13.85
N LEU A 181 -16.13 -1.26 -13.12
CA LEU A 181 -17.08 -2.21 -13.69
C LEU A 181 -18.27 -1.52 -14.34
N HIS A 182 -18.77 -0.43 -13.75
CA HIS A 182 -19.85 0.34 -14.32
C HIS A 182 -19.44 1.01 -15.64
N SER A 183 -18.31 1.69 -15.67
CA SER A 183 -17.83 2.41 -16.85
C SER A 183 -17.44 1.48 -18.01
N THR A 184 -16.90 0.29 -17.70
CA THR A 184 -16.40 -0.64 -18.74
C THR A 184 -17.46 -1.64 -19.21
N PHE A 185 -18.24 -2.17 -18.29
CA PHE A 185 -19.19 -3.27 -18.56
C PHE A 185 -20.66 -2.91 -18.26
N SER A 186 -20.93 -1.66 -17.87
CA SER A 186 -22.28 -1.19 -17.49
C SER A 186 -22.91 -2.01 -16.34
N VAL A 187 -22.09 -2.61 -15.48
CA VAL A 187 -22.59 -3.35 -14.32
C VAL A 187 -23.14 -2.36 -13.30
N PRO A 188 -24.40 -2.52 -12.83
CA PRO A 188 -24.94 -1.65 -11.80
C PRO A 188 -24.13 -1.72 -10.50
N THR A 189 -23.86 -0.57 -9.89
CA THR A 189 -23.00 -0.49 -8.68
C THR A 189 -23.53 -1.29 -7.50
N TRP A 190 -24.85 -1.38 -7.34
CA TRP A 190 -25.49 -2.20 -6.30
C TRP A 190 -25.23 -3.70 -6.49
N VAL A 191 -25.18 -4.19 -7.74
CA VAL A 191 -24.85 -5.60 -8.05
C VAL A 191 -23.41 -5.87 -7.62
N THR A 192 -22.49 -5.00 -8.02
CA THR A 192 -21.08 -5.07 -7.59
C THR A 192 -20.97 -5.09 -6.07
N GLY A 193 -21.70 -4.20 -5.39
CA GLY A 193 -21.72 -4.11 -3.93
C GLY A 193 -22.19 -5.41 -3.27
N ILE A 194 -23.26 -6.04 -3.75
CA ILE A 194 -23.74 -7.33 -3.23
C ILE A 194 -22.69 -8.41 -3.43
N VAL A 195 -22.13 -8.52 -4.63
CA VAL A 195 -21.14 -9.56 -4.96
C VAL A 195 -19.90 -9.43 -4.06
N ILE A 196 -19.34 -8.22 -3.94
CA ILE A 196 -18.18 -7.97 -3.11
C ILE A 196 -18.46 -8.26 -1.65
N THR A 197 -19.61 -7.83 -1.13
CA THR A 197 -20.01 -8.09 0.27
C THR A 197 -20.09 -9.59 0.56
N VAL A 198 -20.78 -10.34 -0.30
CA VAL A 198 -20.95 -11.79 -0.10
C VAL A 198 -19.61 -12.52 -0.22
N VAL A 199 -18.84 -12.26 -1.27
CA VAL A 199 -17.57 -12.96 -1.51
C VAL A 199 -16.54 -12.60 -0.44
N SER A 200 -16.44 -11.32 -0.04
CA SER A 200 -15.54 -10.91 1.04
C SER A 200 -15.93 -11.56 2.37
N LEU A 201 -17.21 -11.57 2.73
CA LEU A 201 -17.69 -12.18 3.97
C LEU A 201 -17.36 -13.68 4.03
N LEU A 202 -17.56 -14.42 2.94
CA LEU A 202 -17.26 -15.85 2.86
C LEU A 202 -15.76 -16.14 3.13
N ILE A 203 -14.88 -15.27 2.68
CA ILE A 203 -13.43 -15.42 2.90
C ILE A 203 -13.04 -14.96 4.30
N ILE A 204 -13.53 -13.80 4.72
CA ILE A 204 -13.18 -13.11 5.97
C ILE A 204 -13.62 -13.90 7.21
N VAL A 205 -14.74 -14.60 7.17
CA VAL A 205 -15.22 -15.42 8.29
C VAL A 205 -14.19 -16.44 8.76
N GLY A 206 -13.36 -16.97 7.86
CA GLY A 206 -12.27 -17.88 8.19
C GLY A 206 -11.03 -17.23 8.83
N GLY A 207 -11.01 -15.90 8.99
CA GLY A 207 -9.91 -15.13 9.56
C GLY A 207 -8.61 -15.23 8.76
N ILE A 208 -7.48 -14.96 9.43
CA ILE A 208 -6.15 -14.88 8.78
C ILE A 208 -5.79 -16.14 7.96
N LYS A 209 -6.21 -17.31 8.39
CA LYS A 209 -5.92 -18.57 7.68
C LYS A 209 -6.62 -18.63 6.33
N SER A 210 -7.88 -18.17 6.25
CA SER A 210 -8.64 -18.11 5.00
C SER A 210 -8.13 -16.98 4.11
N ILE A 211 -7.96 -15.78 4.65
CA ILE A 211 -7.46 -14.62 3.94
C ILE A 211 -6.09 -14.91 3.34
N SER A 212 -5.15 -15.46 4.12
CA SER A 212 -3.80 -15.75 3.66
C SER A 212 -3.75 -16.85 2.60
N LYS A 213 -4.65 -17.85 2.68
CA LYS A 213 -4.76 -18.89 1.67
C LYS A 213 -5.18 -18.31 0.32
N VAL A 214 -6.16 -17.42 0.31
CA VAL A 214 -6.62 -16.72 -0.91
C VAL A 214 -5.52 -15.78 -1.41
N SER A 215 -4.95 -14.95 -0.54
CA SER A 215 -3.93 -13.97 -0.90
C SER A 215 -2.65 -14.63 -1.46
N SER A 216 -2.24 -15.78 -0.94
CA SER A 216 -1.04 -16.49 -1.41
C SER A 216 -1.14 -17.01 -2.84
N ILE A 217 -2.35 -17.09 -3.39
CA ILE A 217 -2.61 -17.47 -4.77
C ILE A 217 -2.95 -16.24 -5.62
N VAL A 218 -3.92 -15.44 -5.15
CA VAL A 218 -4.46 -14.32 -5.93
C VAL A 218 -3.42 -13.24 -6.16
N VAL A 219 -2.64 -12.86 -5.13
CA VAL A 219 -1.68 -11.76 -5.24
C VAL A 219 -0.58 -12.02 -6.27
N PRO A 220 0.13 -13.15 -6.25
CA PRO A 220 1.12 -13.43 -7.29
C PRO A 220 0.51 -13.50 -8.69
N VAL A 221 -0.67 -14.13 -8.83
CA VAL A 221 -1.34 -14.28 -10.12
C VAL A 221 -1.76 -12.93 -10.70
N MET A 222 -2.41 -12.07 -9.87
CA MET A 222 -2.85 -10.75 -10.33
C MET A 222 -1.68 -9.83 -10.66
N ALA A 223 -0.59 -9.88 -9.86
CA ALA A 223 0.61 -9.08 -10.12
C ALA A 223 1.31 -9.49 -11.42
N ILE A 224 1.51 -10.79 -11.64
CA ILE A 224 2.10 -11.31 -12.89
C ILE A 224 1.22 -10.95 -14.08
N PHE A 225 -0.09 -11.16 -13.99
CA PHE A 225 -1.05 -10.78 -15.03
C PHE A 225 -0.93 -9.31 -15.40
N TYR A 226 -0.94 -8.41 -14.41
CA TYR A 226 -0.87 -6.99 -14.64
C TYR A 226 0.48 -6.55 -15.22
N VAL A 227 1.58 -7.11 -14.72
CA VAL A 227 2.94 -6.84 -15.23
C VAL A 227 3.06 -7.27 -16.69
N ILE A 228 2.54 -8.43 -17.06
CA ILE A 228 2.56 -8.89 -18.46
C ILE A 228 1.77 -7.94 -19.36
N CYS A 229 0.55 -7.56 -18.97
CA CYS A 229 -0.27 -6.63 -19.74
C CYS A 229 0.40 -5.27 -19.89
N GLY A 230 0.96 -4.72 -18.81
CA GLY A 230 1.68 -3.44 -18.83
C GLY A 230 2.95 -3.49 -19.67
N MET A 231 3.70 -4.59 -19.61
CA MET A 231 4.88 -4.81 -20.47
C MET A 231 4.50 -4.83 -21.96
N ILE A 232 3.38 -5.43 -22.34
CA ILE A 232 2.90 -5.41 -23.73
C ILE A 232 2.64 -3.95 -24.17
N VAL A 233 2.02 -3.13 -23.31
CA VAL A 233 1.78 -1.71 -23.63
C VAL A 233 3.08 -0.93 -23.74
N ILE A 234 4.03 -1.14 -22.83
CA ILE A 234 5.35 -0.47 -22.87
C ILE A 234 6.12 -0.85 -24.13
N LEU A 235 6.18 -2.16 -24.45
CA LEU A 235 6.88 -2.66 -25.64
C LEU A 235 6.21 -2.20 -26.94
N GLY A 236 4.86 -2.13 -26.97
CA GLY A 236 4.12 -1.60 -28.10
C GLY A 236 4.37 -0.10 -28.33
N ASN A 237 4.68 0.64 -27.27
CA ASN A 237 5.04 2.07 -27.33
C ASN A 237 6.56 2.29 -27.15
N ILE A 238 7.40 1.32 -27.51
CA ILE A 238 8.85 1.35 -27.23
C ILE A 238 9.56 2.57 -27.86
N SER A 239 9.10 3.05 -29.01
CA SER A 239 9.64 4.25 -29.66
C SER A 239 9.48 5.51 -28.82
N ASN A 240 8.45 5.58 -28.00
CA ASN A 240 8.15 6.73 -27.14
C ASN A 240 8.77 6.62 -25.76
N LEU A 241 9.22 5.40 -25.37
CA LEU A 241 9.74 5.14 -24.02
C LEU A 241 10.94 6.03 -23.66
N PRO A 242 11.95 6.26 -24.54
CA PRO A 242 13.07 7.14 -24.20
C PRO A 242 12.64 8.58 -23.90
N SER A 243 11.73 9.14 -24.70
CA SER A 243 11.21 10.50 -24.46
C SER A 243 10.32 10.57 -23.22
N GLY A 244 9.52 9.54 -22.94
CA GLY A 244 8.75 9.40 -21.71
C GLY A 244 9.65 9.37 -20.47
N LEU A 245 10.71 8.56 -20.47
CA LEU A 245 11.71 8.52 -19.40
C LEU A 245 12.42 9.87 -19.22
N ALA A 246 12.86 10.48 -20.31
CA ALA A 246 13.50 11.80 -20.25
C ALA A 246 12.57 12.85 -19.60
N MET A 247 11.27 12.81 -19.92
CA MET A 247 10.27 13.70 -19.34
C MET A 247 10.05 13.43 -17.85
N ILE A 248 9.99 12.16 -17.43
CA ILE A 248 9.88 11.75 -16.02
C ILE A 248 11.01 12.37 -15.21
N PHE A 249 12.27 12.20 -15.63
CA PHE A 249 13.42 12.73 -14.90
C PHE A 249 13.49 14.27 -14.96
N LYS A 250 13.23 14.87 -16.13
CA LYS A 250 13.22 16.32 -16.27
C LYS A 250 12.20 16.98 -15.36
N MET A 251 10.97 16.47 -15.31
CA MET A 251 9.89 17.06 -14.51
C MET A 251 10.02 16.76 -13.02
N ALA A 252 10.77 15.73 -12.63
CA ALA A 252 11.00 15.40 -11.23
C ALA A 252 11.81 16.48 -10.48
N PHE A 253 12.73 17.16 -11.17
CA PHE A 253 13.70 18.08 -10.55
C PHE A 253 13.61 19.51 -11.08
N SER A 254 12.66 19.83 -11.93
CA SER A 254 12.46 21.18 -12.45
C SER A 254 11.65 22.02 -11.49
N VAL A 255 12.09 23.27 -11.23
CA VAL A 255 11.37 24.23 -10.37
C VAL A 255 9.97 24.48 -10.94
N LYS A 256 9.87 24.64 -12.25
CA LYS A 256 8.62 24.69 -13.00
C LYS A 256 8.84 24.01 -14.34
N ALA A 257 8.05 23.02 -14.64
CA ALA A 257 8.09 22.31 -15.91
C ALA A 257 6.71 22.32 -16.57
N VAL A 258 6.71 22.55 -17.87
CA VAL A 258 5.51 22.45 -18.70
C VAL A 258 5.66 21.21 -19.57
N GLY A 259 4.70 20.30 -19.47
CA GLY A 259 4.62 19.13 -20.32
C GLY A 259 4.33 19.54 -21.75
N GLY A 260 4.93 18.80 -22.68
CA GLY A 260 4.67 18.93 -24.12
C GLY A 260 4.82 17.56 -24.77
N GLY A 261 4.38 17.42 -26.01
CA GLY A 261 4.43 16.13 -26.69
C GLY A 261 3.65 15.05 -25.96
N LEU A 262 4.34 14.05 -25.38
CA LEU A 262 3.72 12.93 -24.66
C LEU A 262 2.97 13.34 -23.37
N CYS A 263 3.28 14.49 -22.79
CA CYS A 263 2.68 14.96 -21.55
C CYS A 263 1.60 16.04 -21.74
N GLY A 264 1.25 16.36 -22.98
CA GLY A 264 0.22 17.34 -23.29
C GLY A 264 0.49 18.70 -22.64
N SER A 265 -0.52 19.27 -21.97
CA SER A 265 -0.46 20.60 -21.33
C SER A 265 -0.18 20.55 -19.83
N ILE A 266 0.35 19.45 -19.29
CA ILE A 266 0.62 19.32 -17.85
C ILE A 266 1.70 20.30 -17.41
N VAL A 267 1.37 21.11 -16.40
CA VAL A 267 2.29 22.02 -15.73
C VAL A 267 2.52 21.49 -14.32
N ALA A 268 3.78 21.24 -13.97
CA ALA A 268 4.14 20.71 -12.67
C ALA A 268 5.39 21.40 -12.12
N SER A 269 5.62 21.24 -10.83
CA SER A 269 6.85 21.67 -10.17
C SER A 269 7.47 20.49 -9.42
N MET A 270 8.75 20.59 -9.11
CA MET A 270 9.42 19.60 -8.26
C MET A 270 8.66 19.38 -6.94
N MET A 271 8.12 20.44 -6.34
CA MET A 271 7.35 20.33 -5.10
C MET A 271 6.05 19.54 -5.30
N SER A 272 5.32 19.80 -6.39
CA SER A 272 4.12 19.00 -6.73
C SER A 272 4.48 17.55 -7.02
N ALA A 273 5.53 17.32 -7.82
CA ALA A 273 6.00 15.98 -8.14
C ALA A 273 6.38 15.20 -6.86
N MET A 274 7.13 15.85 -5.95
CA MET A 274 7.53 15.27 -4.68
C MET A 274 6.30 14.98 -3.80
N ARG A 275 5.39 15.95 -3.62
CA ARG A 275 4.20 15.81 -2.79
C ARG A 275 3.35 14.62 -3.27
N PHE A 276 2.91 14.66 -4.52
CA PHE A 276 2.03 13.61 -5.05
C PHE A 276 2.76 12.28 -5.23
N GLY A 277 4.04 12.28 -5.61
CA GLY A 277 4.83 11.08 -5.75
C GLY A 277 5.04 10.37 -4.42
N VAL A 278 5.45 11.08 -3.36
CA VAL A 278 5.65 10.50 -2.03
C VAL A 278 4.31 10.06 -1.43
N ALA A 279 3.28 10.93 -1.45
CA ALA A 279 1.98 10.62 -0.87
C ALA A 279 1.35 9.37 -1.52
N ARG A 280 1.29 9.31 -2.84
CA ARG A 280 0.72 8.16 -3.56
C ARG A 280 1.63 6.94 -3.56
N GLY A 281 2.95 7.11 -3.47
CA GLY A 281 3.90 6.02 -3.26
C GLY A 281 3.70 5.33 -1.92
N VAL A 282 3.62 6.09 -0.82
CA VAL A 282 3.36 5.57 0.53
C VAL A 282 1.95 4.99 0.64
N PHE A 283 0.95 5.65 0.03
CA PHE A 283 -0.41 5.11 -0.06
C PHE A 283 -0.44 3.73 -0.73
N SER A 284 0.38 3.52 -1.77
CA SER A 284 0.44 2.25 -2.48
C SER A 284 1.16 1.18 -1.66
N ASN A 285 2.40 1.44 -1.24
CA ASN A 285 3.26 0.42 -0.62
C ASN A 285 3.12 0.29 0.90
N ASP A 286 2.39 1.22 1.53
CA ASP A 286 2.11 1.22 2.96
C ASP A 286 3.37 1.19 3.86
N ALA A 287 4.51 1.69 3.35
CA ALA A 287 5.72 1.83 4.14
C ALA A 287 5.58 3.00 5.13
N CYS A 288 6.05 2.83 6.35
CA CYS A 288 5.91 3.77 7.46
C CYS A 288 4.52 3.82 8.11
N MET A 289 3.50 3.21 7.51
CA MET A 289 2.12 3.25 8.02
C MET A 289 1.90 2.29 9.18
N GLY A 290 2.64 1.19 9.22
CA GLY A 290 2.57 0.20 10.30
C GLY A 290 1.52 -0.89 10.10
N SER A 291 0.59 -0.76 9.15
CA SER A 291 -0.48 -1.73 8.91
C SER A 291 0.05 -3.10 8.49
N ALA A 292 0.99 -3.15 7.54
CA ALA A 292 1.62 -4.40 7.10
C ALA A 292 2.37 -5.14 8.23
N ALA A 293 2.81 -4.43 9.25
CA ALA A 293 3.44 -5.01 10.44
C ALA A 293 2.47 -5.90 11.24
N ILE A 294 1.17 -5.60 11.18
CA ILE A 294 0.12 -6.41 11.82
C ILE A 294 0.06 -7.80 11.19
N THR A 295 0.10 -7.87 9.85
CA THR A 295 0.13 -9.14 9.12
C THR A 295 1.46 -9.87 9.29
N ALA A 296 2.57 -9.15 9.31
CA ALA A 296 3.90 -9.73 9.55
C ALA A 296 3.97 -10.46 10.89
N ALA A 297 3.31 -9.95 11.92
CA ALA A 297 3.27 -10.56 13.24
C ALA A 297 2.63 -11.96 13.27
N ALA A 298 1.76 -12.29 12.29
CA ALA A 298 1.16 -13.61 12.16
C ALA A 298 2.11 -14.68 11.55
N ALA A 299 3.26 -14.27 11.01
CA ALA A 299 4.18 -15.17 10.34
C ALA A 299 4.82 -16.18 11.31
N THR A 300 4.93 -17.43 10.87
CA THR A 300 5.71 -18.46 11.57
C THR A 300 7.20 -18.18 11.39
N THR A 301 7.86 -17.73 12.43
CA THR A 301 9.28 -17.38 12.39
C THR A 301 9.93 -17.52 13.76
N ASP A 302 11.19 -17.92 13.76
CA ASP A 302 12.08 -17.98 14.92
C ASP A 302 12.94 -16.71 15.05
N ASN A 303 12.99 -15.87 14.00
CA ASN A 303 13.82 -14.68 13.99
C ASN A 303 13.08 -13.47 13.39
N PRO A 304 12.88 -12.39 14.18
CA PRO A 304 12.19 -11.18 13.73
C PRO A 304 12.85 -10.51 12.52
N VAL A 305 14.19 -10.50 12.47
CA VAL A 305 14.95 -9.85 11.40
C VAL A 305 14.75 -10.56 10.06
N ARG A 306 14.74 -11.90 10.08
CA ARG A 306 14.50 -12.71 8.87
C ARG A 306 13.15 -12.38 8.24
N GLN A 307 12.10 -12.32 9.05
CA GLN A 307 10.78 -11.96 8.57
C GLN A 307 10.67 -10.47 8.18
N GLY A 308 11.40 -9.59 8.85
CA GLY A 308 11.54 -8.20 8.45
C GLY A 308 12.09 -8.07 7.03
N TYR A 309 13.13 -8.84 6.68
CA TYR A 309 13.67 -8.91 5.32
C TYR A 309 12.65 -9.43 4.31
N ILE A 310 11.88 -10.46 4.64
CA ILE A 310 10.83 -10.98 3.76
C ILE A 310 9.77 -9.91 3.52
N ASN A 311 9.25 -9.27 4.58
CA ASN A 311 8.17 -8.29 4.45
C ASN A 311 8.59 -6.98 3.77
N MET A 312 9.87 -6.54 3.89
CA MET A 312 10.31 -5.36 3.18
C MET A 312 10.26 -5.50 1.66
N THR A 313 10.35 -6.75 1.13
CA THR A 313 10.20 -7.00 -0.30
C THR A 313 8.81 -6.61 -0.82
N GLY A 314 7.83 -6.46 0.06
CA GLY A 314 6.52 -5.93 -0.29
C GLY A 314 6.61 -4.56 -0.96
N THR A 315 7.38 -3.63 -0.40
CA THR A 315 7.60 -2.30 -1.00
C THR A 315 8.31 -2.39 -2.36
N PHE A 316 9.21 -3.36 -2.52
CA PHE A 316 9.87 -3.60 -3.81
C PHE A 316 8.87 -4.08 -4.87
N TRP A 317 8.08 -5.11 -4.58
CA TRP A 317 7.11 -5.65 -5.54
C TRP A 317 6.02 -4.65 -5.88
N ASP A 318 5.50 -3.94 -4.87
CA ASP A 318 4.45 -2.94 -5.03
C ASP A 318 4.90 -1.76 -5.90
N THR A 319 5.93 -1.05 -5.47
CA THR A 319 6.27 0.24 -6.07
C THR A 319 7.35 0.11 -7.14
N ILE A 320 8.45 -0.60 -6.88
CA ILE A 320 9.54 -0.72 -7.86
C ILE A 320 9.12 -1.57 -9.06
N VAL A 321 8.24 -2.55 -8.85
CA VAL A 321 7.74 -3.38 -9.97
C VAL A 321 6.39 -2.85 -10.47
N VAL A 322 5.31 -2.98 -9.71
CA VAL A 322 3.95 -2.74 -10.23
C VAL A 322 3.68 -1.28 -10.55
N CYS A 323 3.99 -0.35 -9.64
CA CYS A 323 3.78 1.09 -9.92
C CYS A 323 4.67 1.57 -11.09
N THR A 324 5.90 1.04 -11.22
CA THR A 324 6.78 1.37 -12.35
C THR A 324 6.17 0.95 -13.67
N ILE A 325 5.60 -0.25 -13.76
CA ILE A 325 4.91 -0.73 -14.97
C ILE A 325 3.76 0.21 -15.36
N THR A 326 2.92 0.59 -14.39
CA THR A 326 1.83 1.55 -14.63
C THR A 326 2.36 2.89 -15.11
N GLY A 327 3.34 3.44 -14.40
CA GLY A 327 3.91 4.75 -14.71
C GLY A 327 4.59 4.82 -16.08
N LEU A 328 5.34 3.77 -16.44
CA LEU A 328 5.99 3.69 -17.76
C LEU A 328 4.98 3.45 -18.88
N ALA A 329 3.94 2.63 -18.65
CA ALA A 329 2.86 2.45 -19.62
C ALA A 329 2.15 3.79 -19.91
N ILE A 330 1.85 4.57 -18.88
CA ILE A 330 1.26 5.91 -19.02
C ILE A 330 2.22 6.87 -19.73
N ALA A 331 3.50 6.94 -19.31
CA ALA A 331 4.47 7.88 -19.85
C ALA A 331 4.82 7.62 -21.33
N SER A 332 4.81 6.35 -21.76
CA SER A 332 5.12 5.97 -23.15
C SER A 332 3.92 6.07 -24.09
N SER A 333 2.69 6.09 -23.55
CA SER A 333 1.47 6.06 -24.36
C SER A 333 1.01 7.42 -24.90
N GLY A 334 1.50 8.53 -24.33
CA GLY A 334 1.14 9.88 -24.74
C GLY A 334 -0.26 10.35 -24.27
N VAL A 335 -0.87 9.67 -23.30
CA VAL A 335 -2.25 9.97 -22.85
C VAL A 335 -2.31 11.06 -21.77
N LEU A 336 -1.18 11.45 -21.19
CA LEU A 336 -1.16 12.49 -20.16
C LEU A 336 -1.61 13.83 -20.74
N GLY A 337 -2.58 14.47 -20.06
CA GLY A 337 -3.17 15.73 -20.51
C GLY A 337 -4.30 15.58 -21.53
N MET A 338 -4.68 14.35 -21.88
CA MET A 338 -5.90 14.13 -22.70
C MET A 338 -7.16 14.45 -21.91
N THR A 339 -8.19 14.85 -22.63
CA THR A 339 -9.52 15.17 -22.09
C THR A 339 -10.54 14.15 -22.51
N ASN A 340 -11.62 14.02 -21.70
CA ASN A 340 -12.80 13.25 -22.05
C ASN A 340 -13.70 14.03 -23.06
N GLU A 341 -14.83 13.43 -23.44
CA GLU A 341 -15.78 14.07 -24.35
C GLU A 341 -16.41 15.36 -23.78
N ALA A 342 -16.41 15.53 -22.46
CA ALA A 342 -16.87 16.75 -21.79
C ALA A 342 -15.80 17.84 -21.72
N GLY A 343 -14.58 17.59 -22.21
CA GLY A 343 -13.45 18.53 -22.16
C GLY A 343 -12.71 18.55 -20.83
N GLU A 344 -13.02 17.64 -19.91
CA GLU A 344 -12.33 17.50 -18.63
C GLU A 344 -11.08 16.60 -18.77
N MET A 345 -10.01 16.95 -18.06
CA MET A 345 -8.77 16.16 -18.09
C MET A 345 -9.01 14.76 -17.54
N LEU A 346 -8.50 13.75 -18.25
CA LEU A 346 -8.54 12.36 -17.75
C LEU A 346 -7.76 12.26 -16.43
N THR A 347 -8.33 11.56 -15.46
CA THR A 347 -7.74 11.32 -14.13
C THR A 347 -7.91 9.87 -13.69
N GLY A 348 -7.15 9.46 -12.68
CA GLY A 348 -7.33 8.17 -12.03
C GLY A 348 -7.29 6.98 -13.00
N SER A 349 -8.29 6.10 -12.92
CA SER A 349 -8.39 4.89 -13.75
C SER A 349 -8.45 5.18 -15.24
N ASP A 350 -9.08 6.29 -15.64
CA ASP A 350 -9.32 6.61 -17.05
C ASP A 350 -8.01 6.86 -17.81
N VAL A 351 -7.02 7.44 -17.14
CA VAL A 351 -5.66 7.61 -17.71
C VAL A 351 -5.01 6.27 -17.98
N THR A 352 -5.07 5.33 -17.03
CA THR A 352 -4.48 4.00 -17.20
C THR A 352 -5.24 3.19 -18.25
N ILE A 353 -6.57 3.27 -18.26
CA ILE A 353 -7.39 2.66 -19.31
C ILE A 353 -7.03 3.22 -20.69
N ALA A 354 -6.91 4.54 -20.83
CA ALA A 354 -6.50 5.17 -22.08
C ALA A 354 -5.10 4.70 -22.52
N ALA A 355 -4.14 4.61 -21.59
CA ALA A 355 -2.79 4.13 -21.89
C ALA A 355 -2.80 2.70 -22.43
N PHE A 356 -3.54 1.78 -21.80
CA PHE A 356 -3.62 0.40 -22.25
C PHE A 356 -4.37 0.25 -23.58
N LYS A 357 -5.36 1.10 -23.82
CA LYS A 357 -6.09 1.13 -25.11
C LYS A 357 -5.20 1.52 -26.29
N THR A 358 -4.11 2.24 -26.10
CA THR A 358 -3.22 2.64 -27.22
C THR A 358 -2.66 1.46 -28.00
N ILE A 359 -2.40 0.34 -27.34
CA ILE A 359 -1.84 -0.88 -27.95
C ILE A 359 -2.88 -2.01 -28.01
N LEU A 360 -3.68 -2.18 -26.94
CA LEU A 360 -4.58 -3.32 -26.79
C LEU A 360 -6.03 -3.00 -27.23
N GLY A 361 -6.29 -1.75 -27.68
CA GLY A 361 -7.63 -1.35 -28.07
C GLY A 361 -8.65 -1.54 -26.93
N THR A 362 -9.87 -1.95 -27.27
CA THR A 362 -10.95 -2.16 -26.29
C THR A 362 -10.56 -3.17 -25.19
N SER A 363 -9.80 -4.22 -25.55
CA SER A 363 -9.32 -5.22 -24.57
C SER A 363 -8.45 -4.61 -23.48
N GLY A 364 -7.70 -3.53 -23.78
CA GLY A 364 -6.88 -2.82 -22.81
C GLY A 364 -7.73 -2.25 -21.66
N GLY A 365 -8.89 -1.68 -21.97
CA GLY A 365 -9.83 -1.23 -20.95
C GLY A 365 -10.36 -2.37 -20.06
N TRP A 366 -10.70 -3.51 -20.66
CA TRP A 366 -11.15 -4.69 -19.90
C TRP A 366 -10.06 -5.23 -18.97
N LEU A 367 -8.83 -5.31 -19.45
CA LEU A 367 -7.71 -5.81 -18.67
C LEU A 367 -7.40 -4.92 -17.47
N VAL A 368 -7.44 -3.60 -17.65
CA VAL A 368 -7.25 -2.64 -16.54
C VAL A 368 -8.39 -2.76 -15.53
N THR A 369 -9.64 -2.86 -15.98
CA THR A 369 -10.81 -3.01 -15.10
C THR A 369 -10.76 -4.31 -14.31
N ILE A 370 -10.34 -5.42 -14.92
CA ILE A 370 -10.09 -6.69 -14.22
C ILE A 370 -8.96 -6.51 -13.20
N GLY A 371 -7.88 -5.85 -13.59
CA GLY A 371 -6.77 -5.53 -12.70
C GLY A 371 -7.22 -4.72 -11.48
N ILE A 372 -7.95 -3.63 -11.67
CA ILE A 372 -8.51 -2.81 -10.57
C ILE A 372 -9.40 -3.68 -9.66
N THR A 373 -10.26 -4.52 -10.24
CA THR A 373 -11.17 -5.38 -9.48
C THR A 373 -10.42 -6.36 -8.60
N LEU A 374 -9.42 -7.06 -9.16
CA LEU A 374 -8.61 -8.02 -8.39
C LEU A 374 -7.76 -7.33 -7.31
N PHE A 375 -7.09 -6.23 -7.66
CA PHE A 375 -6.23 -5.49 -6.75
C PHE A 375 -7.02 -4.89 -5.60
N ALA A 376 -8.09 -4.16 -5.91
CA ALA A 376 -8.91 -3.54 -4.88
C ALA A 376 -9.65 -4.57 -4.00
N PHE A 377 -10.11 -5.68 -4.58
CA PHE A 377 -10.75 -6.74 -3.81
C PHE A 377 -9.75 -7.40 -2.84
N SER A 378 -8.53 -7.69 -3.29
CA SER A 378 -7.50 -8.22 -2.38
C SER A 378 -7.17 -7.24 -1.24
N THR A 379 -7.21 -5.92 -1.53
CA THR A 379 -6.99 -4.88 -0.51
C THR A 379 -8.07 -4.88 0.56
N ILE A 380 -9.34 -5.08 0.18
CA ILE A 380 -10.44 -5.25 1.15
C ILE A 380 -10.13 -6.42 2.11
N LEU A 381 -9.67 -7.55 1.58
CA LEU A 381 -9.36 -8.72 2.41
C LEU A 381 -8.17 -8.48 3.36
N GLY A 382 -7.11 -7.84 2.88
CA GLY A 382 -5.93 -7.57 3.70
C GLY A 382 -6.19 -6.54 4.80
N TRP A 383 -6.90 -5.47 4.48
CA TRP A 383 -7.24 -4.41 5.44
C TRP A 383 -8.27 -4.82 6.47
N GLU A 384 -9.12 -5.78 6.15
CA GLU A 384 -10.01 -6.37 7.16
C GLU A 384 -9.20 -6.91 8.34
N TYR A 385 -8.18 -7.71 8.06
CA TYR A 385 -7.34 -8.28 9.12
C TYR A 385 -6.60 -7.19 9.92
N HIS A 386 -6.10 -6.14 9.24
CA HIS A 386 -5.44 -5.03 9.93
C HIS A 386 -6.38 -4.33 10.90
N GLY A 387 -7.59 -4.02 10.46
CA GLY A 387 -8.59 -3.36 11.27
C GLY A 387 -9.14 -4.26 12.39
N GLU A 388 -9.36 -5.55 12.12
CA GLU A 388 -9.79 -6.51 13.15
C GLU A 388 -8.79 -6.60 14.30
N LYS A 389 -7.49 -6.71 14.00
CA LYS A 389 -6.47 -6.79 15.04
C LYS A 389 -6.29 -5.47 15.82
N ALA A 390 -6.45 -4.33 15.17
CA ALA A 390 -6.49 -3.04 15.83
C ALA A 390 -7.73 -2.89 16.73
N PHE A 391 -8.89 -3.33 16.26
CA PHE A 391 -10.13 -3.35 17.01
C PHE A 391 -10.06 -4.29 18.22
N GLU A 392 -9.50 -5.49 18.05
CA GLU A 392 -9.23 -6.44 19.13
C GLU A 392 -8.34 -5.81 20.22
N TYR A 393 -7.30 -5.07 19.79
CA TYR A 393 -6.42 -4.34 20.72
C TYR A 393 -7.17 -3.27 21.52
N LEU A 394 -8.02 -2.46 20.88
CA LEU A 394 -8.81 -1.40 21.55
C LEU A 394 -9.78 -1.95 22.58
N LEU A 395 -10.43 -3.07 22.29
CA LEU A 395 -11.39 -3.71 23.19
C LEU A 395 -10.73 -4.63 24.22
N GLY A 396 -9.48 -5.02 24.02
CA GLY A 396 -8.78 -6.00 24.87
C GLY A 396 -9.38 -7.40 24.78
N THR A 397 -10.19 -7.72 23.76
CA THR A 397 -10.85 -9.02 23.60
C THR A 397 -11.16 -9.33 22.13
N HIS A 398 -11.03 -10.61 21.77
CA HIS A 398 -11.37 -11.12 20.44
C HIS A 398 -12.85 -11.45 20.24
N LYS A 399 -13.67 -11.38 21.30
CA LYS A 399 -15.08 -11.84 21.26
C LYS A 399 -15.94 -11.11 20.22
N PHE A 400 -15.58 -9.90 19.88
CA PHE A 400 -16.33 -9.06 18.91
C PHE A 400 -15.78 -9.11 17.49
N ASN A 401 -14.74 -9.89 17.21
CA ASN A 401 -14.14 -9.99 15.88
C ASN A 401 -15.16 -10.40 14.80
N MET A 402 -16.08 -11.33 15.12
CA MET A 402 -17.11 -11.72 14.15
C MET A 402 -18.06 -10.57 13.81
N ILE A 403 -18.40 -9.72 14.77
CA ILE A 403 -19.23 -8.53 14.53
C ILE A 403 -18.46 -7.57 13.62
N TYR A 404 -17.16 -7.35 13.90
CA TYR A 404 -16.31 -6.53 13.06
C TYR A 404 -16.30 -7.04 11.60
N ARG A 405 -16.09 -8.34 11.37
CA ARG A 405 -16.07 -8.98 10.04
C ARG A 405 -17.35 -8.74 9.25
N VAL A 406 -18.50 -8.94 9.91
CA VAL A 406 -19.81 -8.72 9.29
C VAL A 406 -20.03 -7.24 8.94
N VAL A 407 -19.77 -6.33 9.89
CA VAL A 407 -19.92 -4.89 9.67
C VAL A 407 -18.98 -4.40 8.57
N PHE A 408 -17.71 -4.86 8.61
CA PHE A 408 -16.72 -4.51 7.59
C PHE A 408 -17.17 -4.93 6.19
N SER A 409 -17.67 -6.15 6.04
CA SER A 409 -18.18 -6.64 4.75
C SER A 409 -19.42 -5.87 4.27
N LEU A 410 -20.34 -5.49 5.18
CA LEU A 410 -21.51 -4.67 4.84
C LEU A 410 -21.13 -3.24 4.41
N VAL A 411 -20.11 -2.67 5.02
CA VAL A 411 -19.59 -1.34 4.65
C VAL A 411 -19.00 -1.33 3.25
N ALA A 412 -18.49 -2.46 2.74
CA ALA A 412 -18.07 -2.57 1.35
C ALA A 412 -19.21 -2.31 0.35
N TYR A 413 -20.45 -2.70 0.67
CA TYR A 413 -21.63 -2.36 -0.12
C TYR A 413 -21.83 -0.84 -0.19
N LEU A 414 -21.70 -0.14 0.94
CA LEU A 414 -21.82 1.31 0.97
C LEU A 414 -20.74 1.98 0.12
N GLY A 415 -19.51 1.46 0.18
CA GLY A 415 -18.41 1.91 -0.68
C GLY A 415 -18.73 1.82 -2.17
N CYS A 416 -19.36 0.73 -2.60
CA CYS A 416 -19.74 0.54 -4.00
C CYS A 416 -20.89 1.46 -4.48
N THR A 417 -21.78 1.88 -3.57
CA THR A 417 -23.06 2.53 -3.94
C THR A 417 -23.10 4.03 -3.69
N GLN A 418 -22.15 4.59 -2.92
CA GLN A 418 -22.15 6.02 -2.57
C GLN A 418 -21.13 6.81 -3.38
N THR A 419 -21.36 8.11 -3.53
CA THR A 419 -20.40 9.08 -4.06
C THR A 419 -19.45 9.51 -2.92
N LEU A 420 -18.15 9.28 -3.07
CA LEU A 420 -17.25 9.17 -1.91
C LEU A 420 -16.16 10.25 -1.79
N SER A 421 -16.30 11.44 -2.36
CA SER A 421 -15.27 12.48 -2.21
C SER A 421 -14.93 12.77 -0.73
N LEU A 422 -15.95 12.85 0.12
CA LEU A 422 -15.78 13.03 1.57
C LEU A 422 -15.06 11.85 2.23
N VAL A 423 -15.38 10.62 1.81
CA VAL A 423 -14.79 9.41 2.38
C VAL A 423 -13.33 9.26 1.98
N TRP A 424 -12.96 9.65 0.75
CA TRP A 424 -11.57 9.63 0.30
C TRP A 424 -10.70 10.54 1.17
N ASN A 425 -11.07 11.80 1.32
CA ASN A 425 -10.30 12.76 2.10
C ASN A 425 -10.21 12.37 3.58
N PHE A 426 -11.32 11.93 4.17
CA PHE A 426 -11.35 11.47 5.55
C PHE A 426 -10.47 10.23 5.76
N SER A 427 -10.48 9.31 4.80
CA SER A 427 -9.65 8.10 4.84
C SER A 427 -8.17 8.41 4.70
N ASP A 428 -7.82 9.33 3.81
CA ASP A 428 -6.44 9.80 3.63
C ASP A 428 -5.91 10.46 4.92
N ILE A 429 -6.72 11.27 5.61
CA ILE A 429 -6.37 11.87 6.90
C ILE A 429 -6.14 10.79 7.96
N ALA A 430 -7.05 9.82 8.09
CA ALA A 430 -6.91 8.75 9.08
C ALA A 430 -5.66 7.92 8.84
N ASN A 431 -5.35 7.64 7.58
CA ASN A 431 -4.17 6.92 7.15
C ASN A 431 -2.88 7.67 7.56
N ALA A 432 -2.82 8.98 7.29
CA ALA A 432 -1.69 9.80 7.69
C ALA A 432 -1.53 9.89 9.22
N LEU A 433 -2.63 10.05 9.96
CA LEU A 433 -2.60 10.10 11.42
C LEU A 433 -2.16 8.77 12.05
N MET A 434 -2.44 7.64 11.40
CA MET A 434 -1.94 6.32 11.80
C MET A 434 -0.41 6.23 11.69
N ALA A 435 0.19 6.87 10.68
CA ALA A 435 1.63 6.84 10.46
C ALA A 435 2.40 7.54 11.60
N ILE A 436 1.90 8.64 12.15
CA ILE A 436 2.63 9.45 13.14
C ILE A 436 3.08 8.64 14.36
N PRO A 437 2.21 7.91 15.08
CA PRO A 437 2.64 7.07 16.20
C PRO A 437 3.68 6.02 15.79
N ASN A 438 3.52 5.42 14.61
CA ASN A 438 4.44 4.39 14.11
C ASN A 438 5.83 4.96 13.82
N LEU A 439 5.91 6.13 13.18
CA LEU A 439 7.16 6.83 12.91
C LEU A 439 7.90 7.20 14.21
N ILE A 440 7.19 7.76 15.18
CA ILE A 440 7.75 8.08 16.51
C ILE A 440 8.31 6.81 17.16
N CYS A 441 7.57 5.72 17.13
CA CYS A 441 8.01 4.44 17.71
C CYS A 441 9.28 3.92 17.06
N MET A 442 9.34 3.90 15.71
CA MET A 442 10.51 3.43 14.97
C MET A 442 11.76 4.29 15.26
N LEU A 443 11.58 5.63 15.33
CA LEU A 443 12.70 6.53 15.66
C LEU A 443 13.24 6.27 17.06
N LEU A 444 12.36 6.11 18.06
CA LEU A 444 12.74 5.82 19.43
C LEU A 444 13.40 4.45 19.60
N LEU A 445 13.01 3.45 18.81
CA LEU A 445 13.56 2.11 18.82
C LEU A 445 14.67 1.90 17.77
N SER A 446 15.12 2.95 17.10
CA SER A 446 16.11 2.86 16.01
C SER A 446 17.45 2.24 16.43
N GLY A 447 17.84 2.39 17.69
CA GLY A 447 19.04 1.74 18.24
C GLY A 447 18.90 0.23 18.32
N GLU A 448 17.73 -0.26 18.70
CA GLU A 448 17.39 -1.67 18.76
C GLU A 448 17.33 -2.29 17.36
N ILE A 449 16.66 -1.61 16.42
CA ILE A 449 16.62 -2.02 15.02
C ILE A 449 18.02 -2.18 14.44
N ALA A 450 18.90 -1.18 14.68
CA ALA A 450 20.26 -1.21 14.18
C ALA A 450 21.11 -2.32 14.81
N LYS A 451 20.89 -2.63 16.08
CA LYS A 451 21.58 -3.72 16.79
C LYS A 451 21.14 -5.07 16.21
N ASP A 452 19.85 -5.34 16.19
CA ASP A 452 19.30 -6.63 15.77
C ASP A 452 19.67 -6.98 14.32
N ILE A 453 19.61 -6.01 13.39
CA ILE A 453 19.99 -6.24 11.99
C ILE A 453 21.50 -6.48 11.82
N GLN A 454 22.34 -5.85 12.64
CA GLN A 454 23.78 -6.06 12.60
C GLN A 454 24.17 -7.43 13.17
N GLU A 455 23.53 -7.86 14.26
CA GLU A 455 23.74 -9.19 14.84
C GLU A 455 23.33 -10.30 13.87
N PHE A 456 22.25 -10.10 13.13
CA PHE A 456 21.78 -11.06 12.12
C PHE A 456 22.70 -11.17 10.88
N GLN A 457 23.61 -10.21 10.68
CA GLN A 457 24.48 -10.21 9.51
C GLN A 457 25.37 -11.46 9.44
N SER A 458 25.77 -12.03 10.57
CA SER A 458 26.53 -13.27 10.63
C SER A 458 25.77 -14.48 10.09
N GLU A 459 24.44 -14.52 10.26
CA GLU A 459 23.60 -15.59 9.71
C GLU A 459 23.50 -15.53 8.18
N ILE A 460 23.48 -14.31 7.60
CA ILE A 460 23.42 -14.13 6.14
C ILE A 460 24.67 -14.64 5.44
N HIS A 461 25.83 -14.47 6.07
CA HIS A 461 27.11 -14.89 5.49
C HIS A 461 27.38 -16.40 5.65
N SER A 462 26.62 -17.08 6.50
CA SER A 462 26.71 -18.53 6.70
C SER A 462 25.75 -19.34 5.80
N CYS A 463 24.87 -18.68 5.06
CA CYS A 463 23.95 -19.25 4.06
C CYS A 463 24.45 -19.01 2.63
#